data_2d1aa09aefd5e4edc6d7a92d91f73521
#
_entry.id   2d1aa09aefd5e4edc6d7a92d91f73521
#
_cell.length_a   1.000
_cell.length_b   1.000
_cell.length_c   1.000
_cell.angle_alpha   90.00
_cell.angle_beta   90.00
_cell.angle_gamma   90.00
#
_symmetry.space_group_name_H-M   'P 1'
#
loop_
_entity.id
_entity.type
_entity.pdbx_description
1 polymer ?
#
loop_
_entity_poly.entity_id
_entity_poly.type
_entity_poly.pdbx_seq_one_letter_code
_entity_poly.pdbx_strand_id
1 'polypeptide(L)'
;MSNEHFFVTGASGCIGAWVARNLVLEGTPVTVLDIGDSRHRLMTILDDDQISRVNFIHGDVADLKSVENIMSGCGATNIIHLAALQLPFCRANPSLGAMVNVVGTVNIFEACKHLQIKKVAYASSTAVYGPIEAYPKGPIPHDAPLYPRSHYGVYKVANEGNAQVYWLEDGITSIGLRPHTVYGPGRDQGMTSTPTKAMVAAVMGRPYRISFGGSYGFQFADDVAKIFIRASRTTWEGADGFSLGGLPTSTTDVITAIETLIPDHRGKITYDDTPLPFSAEFDNSTLISILGDLPETPLMEGVKATIDIYQKTIENGRLSATDLEKVLS
;
A
#
# COMPACT_ATOMS: atom_id res chain seq x y z
N MET A 1 26.93 -6.06 10.02
CA MET A 1 25.48 -6.28 9.82
C MET A 1 24.80 -5.00 10.28
N SER A 2 23.89 -4.42 9.50
CA SER A 2 23.12 -3.25 9.93
C SER A 2 22.31 -3.63 11.17
N ASN A 3 22.30 -2.76 12.17
CA ASN A 3 21.51 -2.99 13.40
C ASN A 3 20.03 -2.59 13.16
N GLU A 4 19.51 -2.83 11.95
CA GLU A 4 18.16 -2.48 11.58
C GLU A 4 17.17 -3.52 12.07
N HIS A 5 16.09 -3.07 12.66
CA HIS A 5 14.90 -3.87 12.95
C HIS A 5 13.66 -3.07 12.52
N PHE A 6 12.93 -3.60 11.57
CA PHE A 6 11.73 -2.93 11.07
C PHE A 6 10.50 -3.28 11.91
N PHE A 7 9.77 -2.25 12.28
CA PHE A 7 8.43 -2.38 12.83
C PHE A 7 7.43 -1.93 11.76
N VAL A 8 6.57 -2.85 11.34
CA VAL A 8 5.60 -2.63 10.26
C VAL A 8 4.19 -2.83 10.78
N THR A 9 3.33 -1.84 10.66
CA THR A 9 1.91 -2.00 11.00
C THR A 9 1.08 -2.24 9.74
N GLY A 10 0.04 -3.06 9.83
CA GLY A 10 -0.83 -3.34 8.69
C GLY A 10 -0.23 -4.35 7.70
N ALA A 11 0.60 -5.27 8.17
CA ALA A 11 1.25 -6.26 7.30
C ALA A 11 0.32 -7.35 6.77
N SER A 12 -0.88 -7.51 7.34
CA SER A 12 -1.97 -8.31 6.73
C SER A 12 -2.58 -7.63 5.50
N GLY A 13 -2.26 -6.35 5.25
CA GLY A 13 -2.64 -5.62 4.04
C GLY A 13 -1.73 -5.93 2.84
N CYS A 14 -2.14 -5.51 1.62
CA CYS A 14 -1.39 -5.77 0.39
C CYS A 14 0.04 -5.22 0.45
N ILE A 15 0.22 -3.90 0.62
CA ILE A 15 1.56 -3.28 0.63
C ILE A 15 2.40 -3.80 1.79
N GLY A 16 1.80 -3.98 2.98
CA GLY A 16 2.51 -4.45 4.16
C GLY A 16 3.03 -5.88 4.02
N ALA A 17 2.30 -6.75 3.35
CA ALA A 17 2.76 -8.11 3.04
C ALA A 17 4.01 -8.09 2.13
N TRP A 18 4.03 -7.21 1.11
CA TRP A 18 5.19 -7.03 0.24
C TRP A 18 6.39 -6.38 0.96
N VAL A 19 6.14 -5.44 1.88
CA VAL A 19 7.19 -4.88 2.75
C VAL A 19 7.81 -5.99 3.59
N ALA A 20 7.00 -6.79 4.29
CA ALA A 20 7.49 -7.91 5.10
C ALA A 20 8.27 -8.92 4.24
N ARG A 21 7.75 -9.26 3.04
CA ARG A 21 8.45 -10.12 2.09
C ARG A 21 9.84 -9.61 1.73
N ASN A 22 9.95 -8.36 1.32
CA ASN A 22 11.22 -7.81 0.87
C ASN A 22 12.25 -7.78 2.01
N LEU A 23 11.84 -7.41 3.22
CA LEU A 23 12.70 -7.42 4.39
C LEU A 23 13.18 -8.84 4.76
N VAL A 24 12.29 -9.83 4.71
CA VAL A 24 12.64 -11.24 4.94
C VAL A 24 13.64 -11.74 3.91
N LEU A 25 13.45 -11.41 2.62
CA LEU A 25 14.36 -11.82 1.55
C LEU A 25 15.73 -11.13 1.65
N GLU A 26 15.78 -9.91 2.18
CA GLU A 26 17.04 -9.22 2.51
C GLU A 26 17.72 -9.80 3.75
N GLY A 27 17.04 -10.64 4.52
CA GLY A 27 17.53 -11.11 5.83
C GLY A 27 17.46 -10.05 6.93
N THR A 28 16.65 -9.00 6.75
CA THR A 28 16.45 -7.91 7.72
C THR A 28 15.36 -8.30 8.71
N PRO A 29 15.61 -8.21 10.04
CA PRO A 29 14.58 -8.50 11.05
C PRO A 29 13.35 -7.61 10.90
N VAL A 30 12.16 -8.23 10.96
CA VAL A 30 10.88 -7.54 10.86
C VAL A 30 9.89 -8.03 11.90
N THR A 31 9.34 -7.09 12.67
CA THR A 31 8.18 -7.30 13.54
C THR A 31 6.98 -6.61 12.94
N VAL A 32 5.88 -7.33 12.82
CA VAL A 32 4.64 -6.79 12.26
C VAL A 32 3.56 -6.73 13.34
N LEU A 33 2.82 -5.62 13.37
CA LEU A 33 1.65 -5.41 14.18
C LEU A 33 0.41 -5.34 13.29
N ASP A 34 -0.56 -6.20 13.54
CA ASP A 34 -1.84 -6.16 12.84
C ASP A 34 -2.98 -6.59 13.78
N ILE A 35 -4.19 -6.07 13.56
CA ILE A 35 -5.40 -6.49 14.27
C ILE A 35 -6.00 -7.77 13.66
N GLY A 36 -5.64 -8.08 12.42
CA GLY A 36 -6.09 -9.27 11.71
C GLY A 36 -5.14 -10.45 11.89
N ASP A 37 -5.69 -11.63 12.14
CA ASP A 37 -4.90 -12.87 12.23
C ASP A 37 -4.64 -13.52 10.87
N SER A 38 -5.29 -13.03 9.82
CA SER A 38 -5.20 -13.64 8.50
C SER A 38 -3.87 -13.36 7.83
N ARG A 39 -3.12 -14.39 7.51
CA ARG A 39 -1.83 -14.34 6.80
C ARG A 39 -1.95 -14.68 5.32
N HIS A 40 -3.17 -14.74 4.78
CA HIS A 40 -3.40 -15.19 3.39
C HIS A 40 -2.58 -14.42 2.36
N ARG A 41 -2.41 -13.09 2.52
CA ARG A 41 -1.62 -12.28 1.59
C ARG A 41 -0.12 -12.58 1.70
N LEU A 42 0.38 -12.82 2.91
CA LEU A 42 1.75 -13.31 3.10
C LEU A 42 1.92 -14.70 2.50
N MET A 43 0.99 -15.63 2.74
CA MET A 43 1.01 -16.98 2.19
C MET A 43 0.96 -17.00 0.64
N THR A 44 0.39 -15.98 0.02
CA THR A 44 0.36 -15.84 -1.44
C THR A 44 1.76 -15.55 -2.01
N ILE A 45 2.61 -14.83 -1.27
CA ILE A 45 3.88 -14.29 -1.81
C ILE A 45 5.14 -14.79 -1.08
N LEU A 46 5.01 -15.52 0.02
CA LEU A 46 6.09 -16.11 0.80
C LEU A 46 5.84 -17.60 1.00
N ASP A 47 6.89 -18.39 1.12
CA ASP A 47 6.82 -19.77 1.60
C ASP A 47 6.80 -19.84 3.13
N ASP A 48 6.62 -21.04 3.69
CA ASP A 48 6.43 -21.22 5.15
C ASP A 48 7.71 -20.93 5.94
N ASP A 49 8.89 -21.24 5.39
CA ASP A 49 10.18 -20.89 5.99
C ASP A 49 10.35 -19.36 6.06
N GLN A 50 10.01 -18.67 4.98
CA GLN A 50 10.05 -17.22 4.93
C GLN A 50 9.03 -16.57 5.88
N ILE A 51 7.81 -17.09 5.95
CA ILE A 51 6.77 -16.61 6.89
C ILE A 51 7.22 -16.79 8.34
N SER A 52 7.92 -17.89 8.66
CA SER A 52 8.42 -18.15 10.02
C SER A 52 9.42 -17.11 10.51
N ARG A 53 10.06 -16.36 9.61
CA ARG A 53 11.01 -15.29 9.93
C ARG A 53 10.31 -13.94 10.22
N VAL A 54 9.01 -13.84 10.00
CA VAL A 54 8.22 -12.65 10.35
C VAL A 54 7.76 -12.78 11.79
N ASN A 55 8.20 -11.89 12.68
CA ASN A 55 7.67 -11.81 14.03
C ASN A 55 6.29 -11.13 14.00
N PHE A 56 5.23 -11.92 14.03
CA PHE A 56 3.85 -11.45 13.89
C PHE A 56 3.20 -11.25 15.27
N ILE A 57 2.78 -10.03 15.56
CA ILE A 57 2.14 -9.66 16.82
C ILE A 57 0.73 -9.16 16.51
N HIS A 58 -0.26 -9.74 17.20
CA HIS A 58 -1.63 -9.27 17.17
C HIS A 58 -1.78 -8.05 18.08
N GLY A 59 -2.38 -6.95 17.58
CA GLY A 59 -2.64 -5.75 18.37
C GLY A 59 -3.28 -4.62 17.57
N ASP A 60 -3.74 -3.62 18.30
CA ASP A 60 -4.43 -2.45 17.74
C ASP A 60 -3.52 -1.21 17.80
N VAL A 61 -3.34 -0.53 16.68
CA VAL A 61 -2.60 0.76 16.62
C VAL A 61 -3.29 1.87 17.42
N ALA A 62 -4.57 1.73 17.73
CA ALA A 62 -5.29 2.68 18.58
C ALA A 62 -4.90 2.55 20.08
N ASP A 63 -4.20 1.49 20.48
CA ASP A 63 -3.67 1.32 21.84
C ASP A 63 -2.19 1.75 21.91
N LEU A 64 -1.95 3.01 22.30
CA LEU A 64 -0.61 3.57 22.41
C LEU A 64 0.32 2.71 23.27
N LYS A 65 -0.16 2.26 24.44
CA LYS A 65 0.69 1.50 25.37
C LYS A 65 1.11 0.16 24.79
N SER A 66 0.21 -0.50 24.07
CA SER A 66 0.53 -1.74 23.35
C SER A 66 1.57 -1.49 22.27
N VAL A 67 1.40 -0.44 21.46
CA VAL A 67 2.35 -0.03 20.40
C VAL A 67 3.74 0.23 21.00
N GLU A 68 3.86 1.04 22.04
CA GLU A 68 5.12 1.34 22.71
C GLU A 68 5.83 0.10 23.23
N ASN A 69 5.09 -0.76 23.94
CA ASN A 69 5.65 -1.99 24.50
C ASN A 69 6.21 -2.91 23.42
N ILE A 70 5.48 -3.04 22.28
CA ILE A 70 5.90 -3.90 21.18
C ILE A 70 7.12 -3.31 20.47
N MET A 71 7.12 -2.02 20.16
CA MET A 71 8.23 -1.33 19.50
C MET A 71 9.51 -1.39 20.35
N SER A 72 9.39 -1.13 21.64
CA SER A 72 10.50 -1.25 22.59
C SER A 72 11.00 -2.70 22.71
N GLY A 73 10.06 -3.65 22.86
CA GLY A 73 10.38 -5.06 23.06
C GLY A 73 11.09 -5.71 21.86
N CYS A 74 10.81 -5.26 20.63
CA CYS A 74 11.51 -5.75 19.44
C CYS A 74 12.77 -4.95 19.09
N GLY A 75 13.05 -3.83 19.76
CA GLY A 75 14.17 -2.97 19.42
C GLY A 75 14.05 -2.30 18.07
N ALA A 76 12.84 -1.82 17.73
CA ALA A 76 12.54 -1.18 16.46
C ALA A 76 13.46 0.02 16.18
N THR A 77 14.02 0.08 14.98
CA THR A 77 14.86 1.21 14.51
C THR A 77 14.24 1.92 13.31
N ASN A 78 13.45 1.21 12.52
CA ASN A 78 12.81 1.69 11.30
C ASN A 78 11.30 1.43 11.37
N ILE A 79 10.49 2.45 11.13
CA ILE A 79 9.05 2.37 11.24
C ILE A 79 8.40 2.51 9.86
N ILE A 80 7.52 1.55 9.51
CA ILE A 80 6.64 1.64 8.34
C ILE A 80 5.21 1.46 8.81
N HIS A 81 4.44 2.55 8.81
CA HIS A 81 3.06 2.56 9.29
C HIS A 81 2.07 2.49 8.12
N LEU A 82 1.45 1.32 7.94
CA LEU A 82 0.49 1.05 6.86
C LEU A 82 -0.91 0.68 7.38
N ALA A 83 -1.06 0.45 8.69
CA ALA A 83 -2.36 0.12 9.29
C ALA A 83 -3.34 1.28 9.08
N ALA A 84 -4.44 0.99 8.41
CA ALA A 84 -5.49 1.96 8.12
C ALA A 84 -6.77 1.25 7.67
N LEU A 85 -7.91 1.83 7.99
CA LEU A 85 -9.18 1.48 7.36
C LEU A 85 -9.30 2.20 6.02
N GLN A 86 -9.65 1.46 4.97
CA GLN A 86 -9.83 1.99 3.61
C GLN A 86 -11.14 2.79 3.49
N LEU A 87 -11.27 3.52 2.38
CA LEU A 87 -12.41 4.42 2.10
C LEU A 87 -13.79 3.81 2.37
N PRO A 88 -14.13 2.58 1.94
CA PRO A 88 -15.46 2.01 2.20
C PRO A 88 -15.75 1.83 3.69
N PHE A 89 -14.75 1.42 4.47
CA PHE A 89 -14.87 1.22 5.92
C PHE A 89 -14.99 2.54 6.67
N CYS A 90 -14.20 3.55 6.28
CA CYS A 90 -14.30 4.91 6.83
C CYS A 90 -15.65 5.54 6.53
N ARG A 91 -16.26 5.25 5.37
CA ARG A 91 -17.61 5.72 5.03
C ARG A 91 -18.68 5.02 5.87
N ALA A 92 -18.53 3.72 6.09
CA ALA A 92 -19.48 2.92 6.86
C ALA A 92 -19.45 3.26 8.36
N ASN A 93 -18.27 3.54 8.92
CA ASN A 93 -18.09 3.94 10.33
C ASN A 93 -16.99 5.00 10.44
N PRO A 94 -17.34 6.31 10.30
CA PRO A 94 -16.37 7.40 10.36
C PRO A 94 -15.63 7.49 11.70
N SER A 95 -16.31 7.25 12.82
CA SER A 95 -15.68 7.31 14.16
C SER A 95 -14.59 6.26 14.30
N LEU A 96 -14.86 5.02 13.90
CA LEU A 96 -13.84 3.97 13.88
C LEU A 96 -12.73 4.30 12.87
N GLY A 97 -13.11 4.87 11.72
CA GLY A 97 -12.15 5.36 10.73
C GLY A 97 -11.18 6.38 11.30
N ALA A 98 -11.66 7.37 12.07
CA ALA A 98 -10.83 8.38 12.73
C ALA A 98 -9.92 7.75 13.80
N MET A 99 -10.47 6.84 14.61
CA MET A 99 -9.73 6.15 15.67
C MET A 99 -8.54 5.37 15.10
N VAL A 100 -8.75 4.57 14.07
CA VAL A 100 -7.68 3.76 13.47
C VAL A 100 -6.73 4.64 12.65
N ASN A 101 -7.26 5.51 11.77
CA ASN A 101 -6.44 6.22 10.80
C ASN A 101 -5.74 7.45 11.39
N VAL A 102 -6.37 8.19 12.31
CA VAL A 102 -5.78 9.40 12.88
C VAL A 102 -5.14 9.09 14.22
N VAL A 103 -5.90 8.58 15.19
CA VAL A 103 -5.36 8.28 16.52
C VAL A 103 -4.28 7.21 16.44
N GLY A 104 -4.48 6.15 15.62
CA GLY A 104 -3.45 5.13 15.39
C GLY A 104 -2.16 5.71 14.82
N THR A 105 -2.23 6.66 13.88
CA THR A 105 -1.04 7.33 13.35
C THR A 105 -0.37 8.21 14.42
N VAL A 106 -1.12 8.98 15.19
CA VAL A 106 -0.60 9.77 16.32
C VAL A 106 0.11 8.86 17.33
N ASN A 107 -0.47 7.72 17.68
CA ASN A 107 0.14 6.75 18.59
C ASN A 107 1.49 6.23 18.09
N ILE A 108 1.66 6.02 16.78
CA ILE A 108 2.96 5.64 16.20
C ILE A 108 3.99 6.78 16.41
N PHE A 109 3.61 8.03 16.16
CA PHE A 109 4.51 9.16 16.38
C PHE A 109 4.82 9.37 17.86
N GLU A 110 3.84 9.24 18.77
CA GLU A 110 4.08 9.30 20.22
C GLU A 110 5.03 8.19 20.68
N ALA A 111 4.83 6.96 20.21
CA ALA A 111 5.74 5.85 20.50
C ALA A 111 7.15 6.14 19.97
N CYS A 112 7.28 6.70 18.77
CA CYS A 112 8.59 7.11 18.22
C CYS A 112 9.24 8.19 19.08
N LYS A 113 8.50 9.20 19.54
CA LYS A 113 8.96 10.26 20.43
C LYS A 113 9.50 9.68 21.74
N HIS A 114 8.72 8.83 22.42
CA HIS A 114 9.10 8.23 23.70
C HIS A 114 10.30 7.29 23.58
N LEU A 115 10.41 6.56 22.47
CA LEU A 115 11.52 5.63 22.18
C LEU A 115 12.70 6.30 21.47
N GLN A 116 12.64 7.60 21.22
CA GLN A 116 13.65 8.39 20.50
C GLN A 116 13.94 7.88 19.07
N ILE A 117 12.96 7.28 18.41
CA ILE A 117 13.04 6.88 17.02
C ILE A 117 12.73 8.10 16.16
N LYS A 118 13.64 8.46 15.25
CA LYS A 118 13.61 9.73 14.55
C LYS A 118 13.09 9.64 13.10
N LYS A 119 12.65 8.46 12.64
CA LYS A 119 12.20 8.27 11.26
C LYS A 119 10.97 7.40 11.15
N VAL A 120 9.98 7.89 10.39
CA VAL A 120 8.72 7.18 10.09
C VAL A 120 8.41 7.29 8.61
N ALA A 121 8.23 6.16 7.92
CA ALA A 121 7.53 6.11 6.63
C ALA A 121 6.08 5.69 6.88
N TYR A 122 5.11 6.42 6.33
CA TYR A 122 3.70 6.10 6.57
C TYR A 122 2.86 6.21 5.30
N ALA A 123 1.76 5.45 5.26
CA ALA A 123 0.82 5.50 4.15
C ALA A 123 -0.12 6.72 4.27
N SER A 124 0.10 7.72 3.42
CA SER A 124 -0.93 8.66 2.99
C SER A 124 -1.70 8.08 1.79
N SER A 125 -2.28 8.88 0.95
CA SER A 125 -3.06 8.43 -0.22
C SER A 125 -3.30 9.57 -1.19
N THR A 126 -3.43 9.30 -2.48
CA THR A 126 -3.94 10.28 -3.46
C THR A 126 -5.38 10.75 -3.16
N ALA A 127 -6.09 10.10 -2.23
CA ALA A 127 -7.39 10.55 -1.74
C ALA A 127 -7.35 11.88 -0.96
N VAL A 128 -6.16 12.42 -0.66
CA VAL A 128 -5.97 13.78 -0.12
C VAL A 128 -6.32 14.85 -1.15
N TYR A 129 -6.25 14.52 -2.43
CA TYR A 129 -6.61 15.44 -3.51
C TYR A 129 -8.12 15.50 -3.76
N GLY A 130 -8.53 16.59 -4.40
CA GLY A 130 -9.89 16.81 -4.86
C GLY A 130 -10.13 16.32 -6.29
N PRO A 131 -11.26 16.72 -6.87
CA PRO A 131 -11.57 16.41 -8.25
C PRO A 131 -10.56 17.07 -9.19
N ILE A 132 -10.33 16.43 -10.35
CA ILE A 132 -9.29 16.86 -11.31
C ILE A 132 -9.49 18.31 -11.79
N GLU A 133 -10.71 18.78 -11.82
CA GLU A 133 -11.07 20.15 -12.23
C GLU A 133 -10.56 21.22 -11.26
N ALA A 134 -10.18 20.84 -10.05
CA ALA A 134 -9.56 21.74 -9.06
C ALA A 134 -8.09 22.03 -9.32
N TYR A 135 -7.47 21.35 -10.28
CA TYR A 135 -6.05 21.41 -10.55
C TYR A 135 -5.75 21.84 -12.00
N PRO A 136 -4.55 22.37 -12.29
CA PRO A 136 -4.08 22.60 -13.63
C PRO A 136 -4.09 21.33 -14.49
N LYS A 137 -4.17 21.47 -15.81
CA LYS A 137 -4.02 20.32 -16.72
C LYS A 137 -2.61 19.73 -16.62
N GLY A 138 -2.52 18.42 -16.65
CA GLY A 138 -1.29 17.65 -16.55
C GLY A 138 -1.08 17.03 -15.15
N PRO A 139 0.13 16.57 -14.83
CA PRO A 139 0.44 16.00 -13.53
C PRO A 139 0.16 16.98 -12.40
N ILE A 140 -0.50 16.50 -11.33
CA ILE A 140 -0.73 17.33 -10.13
C ILE A 140 0.62 17.64 -9.49
N PRO A 141 0.97 18.94 -9.30
CA PRO A 141 2.21 19.35 -8.67
C PRO A 141 2.35 18.83 -7.24
N HIS A 142 3.59 18.67 -6.77
CA HIS A 142 3.89 18.22 -5.42
C HIS A 142 3.24 19.11 -4.34
N ASP A 143 3.30 20.42 -4.52
CA ASP A 143 2.80 21.46 -3.61
C ASP A 143 1.32 21.83 -3.85
N ALA A 144 0.61 21.07 -4.68
CA ALA A 144 -0.80 21.32 -4.96
C ALA A 144 -1.65 21.28 -3.69
N PRO A 145 -2.63 22.18 -3.55
CA PRO A 145 -3.50 22.21 -2.38
C PRO A 145 -4.33 20.93 -2.26
N LEU A 146 -4.56 20.50 -1.02
CA LEU A 146 -5.28 19.27 -0.71
C LEU A 146 -6.79 19.58 -0.52
N TYR A 147 -7.64 18.89 -1.29
CA TYR A 147 -9.10 19.07 -1.26
C TYR A 147 -9.83 17.74 -1.08
N PRO A 148 -9.65 17.01 0.05
CA PRO A 148 -10.22 15.68 0.23
C PRO A 148 -11.75 15.69 0.12
N ARG A 149 -12.33 14.64 -0.49
CA ARG A 149 -13.78 14.48 -0.69
C ARG A 149 -14.36 13.27 0.05
N SER A 150 -13.59 12.72 0.99
CA SER A 150 -14.01 11.58 1.80
C SER A 150 -13.43 11.68 3.20
N HIS A 151 -14.08 11.06 4.19
CA HIS A 151 -13.51 10.94 5.53
C HIS A 151 -12.11 10.34 5.50
N TYR A 152 -11.90 9.31 4.70
CA TYR A 152 -10.58 8.69 4.51
C TYR A 152 -9.52 9.70 4.05
N GLY A 153 -9.83 10.51 3.03
CA GLY A 153 -8.92 11.57 2.55
C GLY A 153 -8.65 12.63 3.62
N VAL A 154 -9.69 13.07 4.36
CA VAL A 154 -9.53 14.01 5.49
C VAL A 154 -8.61 13.43 6.55
N TYR A 155 -8.73 12.15 6.89
CA TYR A 155 -7.84 11.52 7.87
C TYR A 155 -6.39 11.46 7.37
N LYS A 156 -6.17 11.21 6.09
CA LYS A 156 -4.82 11.23 5.51
C LYS A 156 -4.21 12.65 5.51
N VAL A 157 -5.00 13.69 5.22
CA VAL A 157 -4.55 15.09 5.36
C VAL A 157 -4.21 15.42 6.83
N ALA A 158 -5.03 14.97 7.78
CA ALA A 158 -4.74 15.15 9.21
C ALA A 158 -3.43 14.46 9.62
N ASN A 159 -3.14 13.28 9.06
CA ASN A 159 -1.89 12.56 9.34
C ASN A 159 -0.68 13.32 8.80
N GLU A 160 -0.76 13.88 7.59
CA GLU A 160 0.30 14.71 7.03
C GLU A 160 0.54 15.97 7.87
N GLY A 161 -0.53 16.62 8.33
CA GLY A 161 -0.43 17.77 9.24
C GLY A 161 0.19 17.40 10.59
N ASN A 162 -0.23 16.29 11.22
CA ASN A 162 0.37 15.80 12.46
C ASN A 162 1.86 15.50 12.28
N ALA A 163 2.24 14.84 11.18
CA ALA A 163 3.63 14.53 10.87
C ALA A 163 4.51 15.80 10.81
N GLN A 164 4.00 16.88 10.21
CA GLN A 164 4.69 18.18 10.19
C GLN A 164 4.89 18.76 11.60
N VAL A 165 3.88 18.62 12.49
CA VAL A 165 4.00 19.08 13.87
C VAL A 165 5.07 18.28 14.62
N TYR A 166 5.09 16.94 14.49
CA TYR A 166 6.13 16.10 15.11
C TYR A 166 7.54 16.38 14.58
N TRP A 167 7.67 16.81 13.33
CA TRP A 167 8.96 17.29 12.81
C TRP A 167 9.36 18.60 13.49
N LEU A 168 8.47 19.58 13.56
CA LEU A 168 8.74 20.92 14.12
C LEU A 168 9.04 20.88 15.61
N GLU A 169 8.32 20.07 16.39
CA GLU A 169 8.41 20.04 17.85
C GLU A 169 9.41 18.99 18.36
N ASP A 170 9.47 17.82 17.72
CA ASP A 170 10.21 16.67 18.23
C ASP A 170 11.35 16.20 17.29
N GLY A 171 11.51 16.81 16.12
CA GLY A 171 12.53 16.44 15.11
C GLY A 171 12.36 15.02 14.59
N ILE A 172 11.11 14.53 14.47
CA ILE A 172 10.81 13.23 13.88
C ILE A 172 10.61 13.40 12.38
N THR A 173 11.61 12.99 11.61
CA THR A 173 11.53 12.95 10.15
C THR A 173 10.47 11.97 9.69
N SER A 174 9.66 12.38 8.70
CA SER A 174 8.67 11.47 8.16
C SER A 174 8.40 11.66 6.67
N ILE A 175 8.23 10.56 5.96
CA ILE A 175 7.79 10.53 4.57
C ILE A 175 6.41 9.88 4.50
N GLY A 176 5.40 10.70 4.21
CA GLY A 176 4.06 10.25 3.88
C GLY A 176 3.97 9.90 2.40
N LEU A 177 3.83 8.63 2.06
CA LEU A 177 3.66 8.23 0.67
C LEU A 177 2.19 8.18 0.30
N ARG A 178 1.84 8.74 -0.87
CA ARG A 178 0.49 8.77 -1.44
C ARG A 178 0.38 7.79 -2.62
N PRO A 179 0.20 6.47 -2.37
CA PRO A 179 -0.03 5.50 -3.44
C PRO A 179 -1.30 5.84 -4.24
N HIS A 180 -1.28 5.49 -5.51
CA HIS A 180 -2.39 5.67 -6.44
C HIS A 180 -3.14 4.34 -6.67
N THR A 181 -3.09 3.78 -7.88
CA THR A 181 -3.76 2.52 -8.21
C THR A 181 -2.78 1.36 -8.07
N VAL A 182 -2.70 0.84 -6.86
CA VAL A 182 -1.84 -0.34 -6.59
C VAL A 182 -2.52 -1.59 -7.12
N TYR A 183 -1.73 -2.47 -7.79
CA TYR A 183 -2.15 -3.78 -8.26
C TYR A 183 -1.09 -4.84 -7.94
N GLY A 184 -1.46 -6.10 -8.04
CA GLY A 184 -0.56 -7.23 -7.79
C GLY A 184 -1.08 -8.17 -6.71
N PRO A 185 -0.37 -9.28 -6.43
CA PRO A 185 -0.78 -10.28 -5.44
C PRO A 185 -1.10 -9.66 -4.08
N GLY A 186 -2.25 -10.05 -3.53
CA GLY A 186 -2.75 -9.51 -2.26
C GLY A 186 -3.58 -8.23 -2.39
N ARG A 187 -3.75 -7.64 -3.59
CA ARG A 187 -4.65 -6.50 -3.80
C ARG A 187 -6.08 -6.99 -4.09
N ASP A 188 -6.76 -7.46 -3.06
CA ASP A 188 -8.08 -8.10 -3.10
C ASP A 188 -9.21 -7.24 -2.50
N GLN A 189 -8.89 -6.07 -1.93
CA GLN A 189 -9.85 -5.16 -1.30
C GLN A 189 -9.66 -3.71 -1.76
N GLY A 190 -10.74 -2.94 -1.65
CA GLY A 190 -10.78 -1.53 -2.00
C GLY A 190 -11.23 -1.27 -3.42
N MET A 191 -11.56 0.00 -3.70
CA MET A 191 -12.21 0.43 -4.95
C MET A 191 -11.39 0.10 -6.21
N THR A 192 -10.06 0.09 -6.10
CA THR A 192 -9.15 -0.15 -7.23
C THR A 192 -8.56 -1.58 -7.23
N SER A 193 -9.19 -2.55 -6.53
CA SER A 193 -8.72 -3.94 -6.49
C SER A 193 -9.15 -4.76 -7.73
N THR A 194 -10.14 -4.31 -8.46
CA THR A 194 -10.77 -5.09 -9.54
C THR A 194 -9.84 -5.46 -10.70
N PRO A 195 -8.80 -4.72 -11.08
CA PRO A 195 -7.80 -5.19 -12.03
C PRO A 195 -7.04 -6.44 -11.55
N THR A 196 -6.62 -6.48 -10.28
CA THR A 196 -6.00 -7.69 -9.72
C THR A 196 -6.98 -8.85 -9.63
N LYS A 197 -8.22 -8.59 -9.23
CA LYS A 197 -9.29 -9.60 -9.25
C LYS A 197 -9.54 -10.17 -10.65
N ALA A 198 -9.45 -9.33 -11.70
CA ALA A 198 -9.55 -9.78 -13.08
C ALA A 198 -8.41 -10.77 -13.46
N MET A 199 -7.17 -10.52 -12.99
CA MET A 199 -6.04 -11.45 -13.17
C MET A 199 -6.31 -12.79 -12.46
N VAL A 200 -6.81 -12.75 -11.22
CA VAL A 200 -7.20 -13.96 -10.46
C VAL A 200 -8.32 -14.73 -11.18
N ALA A 201 -9.35 -14.02 -11.65
CA ALA A 201 -10.45 -14.62 -12.39
C ALA A 201 -9.96 -15.31 -13.67
N ALA A 202 -9.01 -14.68 -14.39
CA ALA A 202 -8.40 -15.27 -15.57
C ALA A 202 -7.65 -16.56 -15.24
N VAL A 203 -6.88 -16.59 -14.16
CA VAL A 203 -6.21 -17.83 -13.67
C VAL A 203 -7.24 -18.92 -13.34
N MET A 204 -8.40 -18.56 -12.80
CA MET A 204 -9.49 -19.49 -12.49
C MET A 204 -10.36 -19.90 -13.70
N GLY A 205 -10.10 -19.35 -14.89
CA GLY A 205 -10.93 -19.60 -16.06
C GLY A 205 -12.29 -18.88 -16.06
N ARG A 206 -12.49 -17.85 -15.21
CA ARG A 206 -13.79 -17.18 -15.00
C ARG A 206 -13.87 -15.81 -15.66
N PRO A 207 -15.03 -15.42 -16.19
CA PRO A 207 -15.25 -14.05 -16.63
C PRO A 207 -15.20 -13.07 -15.44
N TYR A 208 -14.78 -11.84 -15.69
CA TYR A 208 -14.75 -10.81 -14.67
C TYR A 208 -15.03 -9.42 -15.26
N ARG A 209 -15.57 -8.52 -14.42
CA ARG A 209 -15.81 -7.13 -14.81
C ARG A 209 -15.04 -6.19 -13.90
N ILE A 210 -14.09 -5.44 -14.45
CA ILE A 210 -13.40 -4.36 -13.76
C ILE A 210 -14.38 -3.20 -13.56
N SER A 211 -14.48 -2.67 -12.34
CA SER A 211 -15.52 -1.71 -11.93
C SER A 211 -15.26 -0.27 -12.36
N PHE A 212 -14.28 -0.02 -13.22
CA PHE A 212 -13.94 1.32 -13.71
C PHE A 212 -13.22 1.25 -15.06
N GLY A 213 -13.32 2.37 -15.82
CA GLY A 213 -12.55 2.62 -17.03
C GLY A 213 -11.60 3.80 -16.85
N GLY A 214 -10.95 4.22 -17.92
CA GLY A 214 -10.02 5.35 -17.91
C GLY A 214 -8.56 4.92 -17.79
N SER A 215 -7.68 5.91 -17.57
CA SER A 215 -6.22 5.72 -17.44
C SER A 215 -5.73 6.28 -16.11
N TYR A 216 -4.86 5.55 -15.43
CA TYR A 216 -4.34 5.88 -14.09
C TYR A 216 -2.89 5.44 -13.95
N GLY A 217 -2.15 6.00 -13.00
CA GLY A 217 -0.84 5.50 -12.59
C GLY A 217 -0.99 4.16 -11.88
N PHE A 218 -0.87 3.06 -12.62
CA PHE A 218 -0.84 1.72 -12.05
C PHE A 218 0.52 1.45 -11.41
N GLN A 219 0.50 0.94 -10.18
CA GLN A 219 1.70 0.70 -9.38
C GLN A 219 1.75 -0.75 -8.93
N PHE A 220 2.81 -1.46 -9.29
CA PHE A 220 2.98 -2.83 -8.81
C PHE A 220 3.27 -2.85 -7.31
N ALA A 221 2.63 -3.73 -6.57
CA ALA A 221 2.66 -3.73 -5.10
C ALA A 221 4.07 -3.91 -4.52
N ASP A 222 4.94 -4.67 -5.20
CA ASP A 222 6.34 -4.84 -4.82
C ASP A 222 7.14 -3.55 -4.94
N ASP A 223 6.91 -2.77 -6.00
CA ASP A 223 7.58 -1.48 -6.19
C ASP A 223 7.19 -0.48 -5.10
N VAL A 224 5.90 -0.39 -4.81
CA VAL A 224 5.39 0.45 -3.72
C VAL A 224 6.01 0.06 -2.39
N ALA A 225 6.11 -1.24 -2.08
CA ALA A 225 6.74 -1.73 -0.87
C ALA A 225 8.23 -1.35 -0.78
N LYS A 226 8.98 -1.48 -1.88
CA LYS A 226 10.38 -1.05 -1.97
C LYS A 226 10.55 0.44 -1.72
N ILE A 227 9.61 1.28 -2.21
CA ILE A 227 9.63 2.72 -1.96
C ILE A 227 9.41 3.01 -0.47
N PHE A 228 8.49 2.33 0.23
CA PHE A 228 8.31 2.46 1.67
C PHE A 228 9.56 2.07 2.46
N ILE A 229 10.24 0.99 2.08
CA ILE A 229 11.51 0.57 2.71
C ILE A 229 12.59 1.63 2.50
N ARG A 230 12.76 2.15 1.28
CA ARG A 230 13.70 3.23 0.99
C ARG A 230 13.37 4.51 1.77
N ALA A 231 12.10 4.88 1.86
CA ALA A 231 11.64 6.05 2.60
C ALA A 231 12.00 5.95 4.10
N SER A 232 11.87 4.77 4.71
CA SER A 232 12.24 4.57 6.11
C SER A 232 13.76 4.56 6.35
N ARG A 233 14.57 4.34 5.32
CA ARG A 233 16.04 4.32 5.37
C ARG A 233 16.68 5.64 4.94
N THR A 234 15.89 6.60 4.45
CA THR A 234 16.42 7.87 3.92
C THR A 234 17.22 8.66 4.96
N THR A 235 18.20 9.42 4.49
CA THR A 235 18.92 10.41 5.28
C THR A 235 18.31 11.81 5.17
N TRP A 236 17.30 11.99 4.33
CA TRP A 236 16.56 13.24 4.23
C TRP A 236 15.90 13.60 5.55
N GLU A 237 15.85 14.88 5.88
CA GLU A 237 15.27 15.42 7.10
C GLU A 237 14.10 16.34 6.75
N GLY A 238 12.97 16.17 7.43
CA GLY A 238 11.75 16.91 7.21
C GLY A 238 10.51 16.06 7.44
N ALA A 239 9.34 16.63 7.16
CA ALA A 239 8.07 15.91 7.14
C ALA A 239 7.24 16.41 5.97
N ASP A 240 6.92 15.51 5.04
CA ASP A 240 6.07 15.87 3.89
C ASP A 240 5.34 14.64 3.32
N GLY A 241 4.28 14.92 2.52
CA GLY A 241 3.50 13.94 1.78
C GLY A 241 3.87 13.92 0.31
N PHE A 242 4.26 12.76 -0.22
CA PHE A 242 4.73 12.62 -1.59
C PHE A 242 3.84 11.70 -2.40
N SER A 243 3.37 12.19 -3.55
CA SER A 243 2.61 11.36 -4.49
C SER A 243 3.54 10.35 -5.16
N LEU A 244 3.09 9.10 -5.19
CA LEU A 244 3.69 8.11 -6.05
C LEU A 244 3.08 8.29 -7.43
N GLY A 245 3.90 8.69 -8.40
CA GLY A 245 3.55 8.64 -9.80
C GLY A 245 3.31 7.19 -10.23
N GLY A 246 3.28 6.95 -11.48
CA GLY A 246 3.14 5.64 -12.11
C GLY A 246 2.90 5.87 -13.58
N LEU A 247 3.25 4.91 -14.41
CA LEU A 247 2.97 5.01 -15.84
C LEU A 247 1.46 5.09 -16.05
N PRO A 248 0.97 6.14 -16.74
CA PRO A 248 -0.43 6.21 -17.14
C PRO A 248 -0.79 4.97 -17.95
N THR A 249 -1.66 4.15 -17.40
CA THR A 249 -2.07 2.85 -17.95
C THR A 249 -3.58 2.82 -18.03
N SER A 250 -4.14 2.47 -19.18
CA SER A 250 -5.57 2.34 -19.33
C SER A 250 -6.08 0.99 -18.80
N THR A 251 -7.34 0.95 -18.41
CA THR A 251 -8.00 -0.32 -18.07
C THR A 251 -7.97 -1.30 -19.26
N THR A 252 -8.00 -0.79 -20.48
CA THR A 252 -7.88 -1.60 -21.70
C THR A 252 -6.49 -2.23 -21.84
N ASP A 253 -5.41 -1.51 -21.46
CA ASP A 253 -4.04 -2.05 -21.49
C ASP A 253 -3.89 -3.21 -20.50
N VAL A 254 -4.52 -3.09 -19.31
CA VAL A 254 -4.54 -4.19 -18.32
C VAL A 254 -5.25 -5.41 -18.88
N ILE A 255 -6.41 -5.24 -19.52
CA ILE A 255 -7.15 -6.34 -20.15
C ILE A 255 -6.31 -6.97 -21.25
N THR A 256 -5.70 -6.17 -22.11
CA THR A 256 -4.84 -6.64 -23.21
C THR A 256 -3.65 -7.45 -22.68
N ALA A 257 -3.03 -7.02 -21.57
CA ALA A 257 -1.95 -7.76 -20.92
C ALA A 257 -2.43 -9.11 -20.40
N ILE A 258 -3.59 -9.18 -19.74
CA ILE A 258 -4.20 -10.44 -19.25
C ILE A 258 -4.48 -11.37 -20.42
N GLU A 259 -5.12 -10.90 -21.49
CA GLU A 259 -5.47 -11.71 -22.66
C GLU A 259 -4.27 -12.17 -23.48
N THR A 260 -3.18 -11.42 -23.44
CA THR A 260 -1.91 -11.81 -24.07
C THR A 260 -1.27 -12.98 -23.32
N LEU A 261 -1.34 -12.96 -21.99
CA LEU A 261 -0.73 -13.98 -21.12
C LEU A 261 -1.62 -15.23 -20.98
N ILE A 262 -2.95 -15.06 -21.07
CA ILE A 262 -3.94 -16.14 -21.01
C ILE A 262 -4.88 -16.01 -22.24
N PRO A 263 -4.46 -16.45 -23.44
CA PRO A 263 -5.23 -16.26 -24.68
C PRO A 263 -6.64 -16.87 -24.65
N ASP A 264 -6.85 -17.95 -23.92
CA ASP A 264 -8.15 -18.61 -23.74
C ASP A 264 -9.15 -17.72 -22.95
N HIS A 265 -8.67 -16.60 -22.39
CA HIS A 265 -9.49 -15.63 -21.66
C HIS A 265 -9.94 -14.45 -22.49
N ARG A 266 -9.57 -14.40 -23.77
CA ARG A 266 -9.92 -13.31 -24.68
C ARG A 266 -11.44 -13.06 -24.70
N GLY A 267 -11.84 -11.79 -24.45
CA GLY A 267 -13.22 -11.35 -24.42
C GLY A 267 -13.99 -11.73 -23.14
N LYS A 268 -13.36 -12.36 -22.15
CA LYS A 268 -14.03 -12.73 -20.89
C LYS A 268 -13.84 -11.68 -19.79
N ILE A 269 -12.86 -10.78 -19.92
CA ILE A 269 -12.68 -9.64 -19.03
C ILE A 269 -13.30 -8.41 -19.67
N THR A 270 -14.21 -7.76 -18.95
CA THR A 270 -14.87 -6.52 -19.35
C THR A 270 -14.62 -5.42 -18.32
N TYR A 271 -15.04 -4.19 -18.61
CA TYR A 271 -14.92 -3.10 -17.65
C TYR A 271 -16.10 -2.14 -17.75
N ASP A 272 -16.31 -1.35 -16.67
CA ASP A 272 -17.24 -0.23 -16.67
C ASP A 272 -16.55 1.00 -17.27
N ASP A 273 -17.18 1.68 -18.22
CA ASP A 273 -16.63 2.88 -18.87
C ASP A 273 -16.81 4.15 -18.01
N THR A 274 -16.89 3.97 -16.69
CA THR A 274 -16.98 5.08 -15.74
C THR A 274 -15.59 5.34 -15.15
N PRO A 275 -15.01 6.53 -15.37
CA PRO A 275 -13.70 6.84 -14.82
C PRO A 275 -13.77 7.02 -13.30
N LEU A 276 -12.65 6.76 -12.62
CA LEU A 276 -12.49 7.09 -11.21
C LEU A 276 -12.42 8.63 -11.03
N PRO A 277 -12.95 9.18 -9.94
CA PRO A 277 -13.08 10.62 -9.73
C PRO A 277 -11.79 11.29 -9.21
N PHE A 278 -10.62 10.93 -9.76
CA PHE A 278 -9.33 11.49 -9.36
C PHE A 278 -8.35 11.54 -10.53
N SER A 279 -7.27 12.33 -10.39
CA SER A 279 -6.27 12.51 -11.45
C SER A 279 -5.57 11.20 -11.80
N ALA A 280 -5.17 11.11 -13.06
CA ALA A 280 -4.36 9.99 -13.56
C ALA A 280 -2.86 10.18 -13.28
N GLU A 281 -2.38 11.41 -13.13
CA GLU A 281 -0.97 11.74 -13.12
C GLU A 281 -0.59 12.65 -11.94
N PHE A 282 0.57 12.39 -11.35
CA PHE A 282 1.14 13.17 -10.25
C PHE A 282 2.62 13.42 -10.50
N ASP A 283 3.08 14.61 -10.13
CA ASP A 283 4.51 14.92 -10.12
C ASP A 283 5.18 14.25 -8.91
N ASN A 284 6.15 13.38 -9.18
CA ASN A 284 6.95 12.69 -8.19
C ASN A 284 8.43 13.12 -8.21
N SER A 285 8.77 14.18 -8.93
CA SER A 285 10.16 14.66 -9.10
C SER A 285 10.83 14.99 -7.76
N THR A 286 10.08 15.59 -6.82
CA THR A 286 10.58 15.88 -5.47
C THR A 286 10.92 14.60 -4.72
N LEU A 287 10.09 13.56 -4.79
CA LEU A 287 10.38 12.27 -4.16
C LEU A 287 11.61 11.59 -4.81
N ILE A 288 11.73 11.66 -6.12
CA ILE A 288 12.90 11.16 -6.86
C ILE A 288 14.18 11.87 -6.41
N SER A 289 14.13 13.17 -6.18
CA SER A 289 15.30 13.92 -5.68
C SER A 289 15.76 13.48 -4.29
N ILE A 290 14.87 12.92 -3.49
CA ILE A 290 15.12 12.44 -2.10
C ILE A 290 15.56 10.97 -2.10
N LEU A 291 14.86 10.11 -2.84
CA LEU A 291 15.05 8.66 -2.79
C LEU A 291 15.84 8.08 -3.97
N GLY A 292 16.17 8.91 -4.97
CA GLY A 292 16.72 8.44 -6.25
C GLY A 292 15.62 7.82 -7.13
N ASP A 293 16.04 7.18 -8.22
CA ASP A 293 15.11 6.52 -9.16
C ASP A 293 14.19 5.55 -8.45
N LEU A 294 12.89 5.71 -8.67
CA LEU A 294 11.89 4.83 -8.06
C LEU A 294 11.76 3.54 -8.87
N PRO A 295 11.55 2.39 -8.21
CA PRO A 295 11.26 1.17 -8.91
C PRO A 295 9.92 1.29 -9.66
N GLU A 296 9.91 0.85 -10.90
CA GLU A 296 8.73 0.90 -11.77
C GLU A 296 8.69 -0.34 -12.67
N THR A 297 7.91 -1.32 -12.26
CA THR A 297 7.74 -2.57 -13.03
C THR A 297 6.81 -2.32 -14.22
N PRO A 298 7.24 -2.63 -15.47
CA PRO A 298 6.39 -2.51 -16.65
C PRO A 298 5.09 -3.31 -16.49
N LEU A 299 3.96 -2.79 -16.99
CA LEU A 299 2.64 -3.42 -16.82
C LEU A 299 2.63 -4.91 -17.16
N MET A 300 3.16 -5.28 -18.33
CA MET A 300 3.18 -6.67 -18.78
C MET A 300 3.93 -7.59 -17.80
N GLU A 301 5.02 -7.11 -17.22
CA GLU A 301 5.83 -7.86 -16.25
C GLU A 301 5.08 -8.00 -14.91
N GLY A 302 4.45 -6.93 -14.43
CA GLY A 302 3.67 -6.96 -13.19
C GLY A 302 2.42 -7.84 -13.31
N VAL A 303 1.72 -7.79 -14.46
CA VAL A 303 0.58 -8.68 -14.74
C VAL A 303 1.05 -10.12 -14.80
N LYS A 304 2.16 -10.39 -15.52
CA LYS A 304 2.75 -11.73 -15.60
C LYS A 304 3.14 -12.26 -14.22
N ALA A 305 3.86 -11.47 -13.43
CA ALA A 305 4.25 -11.86 -12.08
C ALA A 305 3.04 -12.17 -11.19
N THR A 306 1.96 -11.39 -11.35
CA THR A 306 0.71 -11.62 -10.61
C THR A 306 0.07 -12.94 -10.98
N ILE A 307 -0.05 -13.23 -12.27
CA ILE A 307 -0.62 -14.48 -12.81
C ILE A 307 0.23 -15.66 -12.35
N ASP A 308 1.55 -15.61 -12.55
CA ASP A 308 2.49 -16.68 -12.19
C ASP A 308 2.43 -17.03 -10.70
N ILE A 309 2.35 -16.01 -9.83
CA ILE A 309 2.26 -16.20 -8.37
C ILE A 309 0.96 -16.94 -8.02
N TYR A 310 -0.19 -16.53 -8.56
CA TYR A 310 -1.45 -17.20 -8.25
C TYR A 310 -1.51 -18.61 -8.83
N GLN A 311 -1.03 -18.83 -10.06
CA GLN A 311 -0.93 -20.18 -10.64
C GLN A 311 -0.07 -21.11 -9.77
N LYS A 312 1.15 -20.65 -9.42
CA LYS A 312 2.06 -21.42 -8.55
C LYS A 312 1.45 -21.71 -7.17
N THR A 313 0.70 -20.76 -6.61
CA THR A 313 0.08 -20.92 -5.29
C THR A 313 -1.04 -21.96 -5.31
N ILE A 314 -1.76 -22.07 -6.44
CA ILE A 314 -2.76 -23.13 -6.68
C ILE A 314 -2.05 -24.48 -6.87
N GLU A 315 -1.07 -24.54 -7.77
CA GLU A 315 -0.32 -25.77 -8.07
C GLU A 315 0.32 -26.39 -6.84
N ASN A 316 0.83 -25.55 -5.93
CA ASN A 316 1.44 -25.98 -4.67
C ASN A 316 0.41 -26.26 -3.56
N GLY A 317 -0.89 -26.10 -3.81
CA GLY A 317 -1.96 -26.34 -2.85
C GLY A 317 -2.00 -25.34 -1.68
N ARG A 318 -1.33 -24.19 -1.80
CA ARG A 318 -1.29 -23.15 -0.74
C ARG A 318 -2.55 -22.29 -0.69
N LEU A 319 -3.20 -22.09 -1.83
CA LEU A 319 -4.52 -21.51 -1.96
C LEU A 319 -5.44 -22.48 -2.65
N SER A 320 -6.58 -22.74 -2.03
CA SER A 320 -7.65 -23.52 -2.64
C SER A 320 -8.47 -22.66 -3.60
N ALA A 321 -9.26 -23.30 -4.46
CA ALA A 321 -10.25 -22.58 -5.27
C ALA A 321 -11.20 -21.73 -4.39
N THR A 322 -11.56 -22.24 -3.20
CA THR A 322 -12.40 -21.50 -2.23
C THR A 322 -11.73 -20.23 -1.70
N ASP A 323 -10.39 -20.25 -1.51
CA ASP A 323 -9.68 -19.06 -1.05
C ASP A 323 -9.62 -17.99 -2.17
N LEU A 324 -9.47 -18.41 -3.42
CA LEU A 324 -9.54 -17.50 -4.56
C LEU A 324 -10.94 -16.93 -4.81
N GLU A 325 -12.01 -17.69 -4.51
CA GLU A 325 -13.37 -17.15 -4.49
C GLU A 325 -13.53 -15.98 -3.52
N LYS A 326 -12.91 -16.07 -2.34
CA LYS A 326 -12.91 -14.98 -1.35
C LYS A 326 -12.15 -13.75 -1.88
N VAL A 327 -11.12 -13.94 -2.69
CA VAL A 327 -10.41 -12.84 -3.37
C VAL A 327 -11.34 -12.15 -4.37
N LEU A 328 -12.16 -12.89 -5.09
CA LEU A 328 -13.09 -12.36 -6.10
C LEU A 328 -14.31 -11.67 -5.50
N SER A 329 -14.77 -12.07 -4.32
CA SER A 329 -15.88 -11.44 -3.59
C SER A 329 -15.51 -10.07 -3.03
#